data_071ac34212ade5c06d162b5d1adbb0a5
#
_entry.id   071ac34212ade5c06d162b5d1adbb0a5
#
_cell.length_a   1.000
_cell.length_b   1.000
_cell.length_c   1.000
_cell.angle_alpha   90.00
_cell.angle_beta   90.00
_cell.angle_gamma   90.00
#
_symmetry.space_group_name_H-M   'P 1'
#
loop_
_entity.id
_entity.type
_entity.pdbx_description
1 polymer ?
#
loop_
_entity_poly.entity_id
_entity_poly.type
_entity_poly.pdbx_seq_one_letter_code
_entity_poly.pdbx_strand_id
1 'polypeptide(L)'
;VVNFANPGTYAEWEARWPPLAAALLAAAERSGAVLVTTGNLYGYGPVDVPMTPDLPLAATGHKGRLRARMWQDALAAHEAGRVRATEVRAADYIGPTVMAASGLLRRYADAALRGRTARTFGDPDVPHAFSFVPDVARTLAAVAEDERAWGRAWHVPGAPERTVREVLTDLVTAADAVSAAGPGTAAPAPRVRRVPRPLLAAGARVVPVLRELDEVLWQFDRPFRLDASATTATFGLHPTPWPEVVAATAAGWSPAARSPRAARAPRLA
;
A
#
# COMPACT_ATOMS: atom_id res chain seq x y z
N VAL A 1 10.76 11.24 -14.28
CA VAL A 1 10.31 11.70 -12.93
C VAL A 1 9.50 10.59 -12.30
N VAL A 2 9.93 10.07 -11.15
CA VAL A 2 9.20 9.02 -10.42
C VAL A 2 8.67 9.64 -9.13
N ASN A 3 7.35 9.56 -8.95
CA ASN A 3 6.65 10.14 -7.79
C ASN A 3 6.34 9.07 -6.74
N PHE A 4 7.04 9.12 -5.60
CA PHE A 4 6.75 8.32 -4.40
C PHE A 4 6.19 9.18 -3.25
N ALA A 5 5.92 10.45 -3.49
CA ALA A 5 5.46 11.33 -2.43
C ALA A 5 4.10 10.87 -1.88
N ASN A 6 3.92 11.06 -0.58
CA ASN A 6 2.64 10.97 0.09
C ASN A 6 2.54 12.16 1.06
N PRO A 7 1.92 13.25 0.64
CA PRO A 7 1.92 14.49 1.41
C PRO A 7 1.02 14.37 2.64
N GLY A 8 1.63 14.30 3.80
CA GLY A 8 0.96 14.46 5.07
C GLY A 8 -0.08 13.39 5.41
N THR A 9 -1.12 13.82 6.12
CA THR A 9 -2.25 13.00 6.54
C THR A 9 -3.41 13.11 5.53
N TYR A 10 -4.38 12.21 5.60
CA TYR A 10 -5.59 12.26 4.75
C TYR A 10 -6.31 13.61 4.78
N ALA A 11 -6.33 14.27 5.92
CA ALA A 11 -6.95 15.61 6.06
C ALA A 11 -6.23 16.70 5.24
N GLU A 12 -4.95 16.49 4.92
CA GLU A 12 -4.15 17.45 4.14
C GLU A 12 -4.16 17.14 2.64
N TRP A 13 -4.70 16.00 2.22
CA TRP A 13 -4.60 15.53 0.84
C TRP A 13 -5.18 16.51 -0.18
N GLU A 14 -6.36 17.06 0.07
CA GLU A 14 -7.00 18.00 -0.87
C GLU A 14 -6.19 19.27 -1.07
N ALA A 15 -5.52 19.75 -0.04
CA ALA A 15 -4.70 20.96 -0.14
C ALA A 15 -3.31 20.69 -0.75
N ARG A 16 -2.75 19.50 -0.51
CA ARG A 16 -1.34 19.21 -0.86
C ARG A 16 -1.16 18.45 -2.16
N TRP A 17 -2.06 17.51 -2.48
CA TRP A 17 -1.90 16.69 -3.67
C TRP A 17 -2.02 17.47 -4.98
N PRO A 18 -3.03 18.34 -5.21
CA PRO A 18 -3.16 19.01 -6.48
C PRO A 18 -1.96 19.86 -6.88
N PRO A 19 -1.42 20.74 -6.01
CA PRO A 19 -0.24 21.52 -6.38
C PRO A 19 1.01 20.66 -6.58
N LEU A 20 1.18 19.58 -5.80
CA LEU A 20 2.30 18.65 -5.97
C LEU A 20 2.21 17.90 -7.30
N ALA A 21 1.05 17.36 -7.63
CA ALA A 21 0.82 16.65 -8.89
C ALA A 21 1.04 17.57 -10.10
N ALA A 22 0.52 18.81 -10.05
CA ALA A 22 0.73 19.80 -11.09
C ALA A 22 2.21 20.18 -11.25
N ALA A 23 2.95 20.34 -10.15
CA ALA A 23 4.38 20.64 -10.19
C ALA A 23 5.20 19.51 -10.80
N LEU A 24 4.89 18.25 -10.46
CA LEU A 24 5.55 17.07 -11.02
C LEU A 24 5.26 16.90 -12.51
N LEU A 25 3.99 17.09 -12.91
CA LEU A 25 3.59 17.06 -14.31
C LEU A 25 4.34 18.14 -15.13
N ALA A 26 4.30 19.39 -14.67
CA ALA A 26 5.02 20.49 -15.32
C ALA A 26 6.55 20.27 -15.37
N ALA A 27 7.13 19.64 -14.36
CA ALA A 27 8.56 19.29 -14.39
C ALA A 27 8.87 18.22 -15.45
N ALA A 28 7.99 17.20 -15.58
CA ALA A 28 8.15 16.17 -16.60
C ALA A 28 7.94 16.74 -18.02
N GLU A 29 6.94 17.60 -18.23
CA GLU A 29 6.72 18.30 -19.50
C GLU A 29 7.95 19.12 -19.93
N ARG A 30 8.50 19.93 -19.02
CA ARG A 30 9.68 20.78 -19.33
C ARG A 30 10.97 19.99 -19.59
N SER A 31 11.15 18.86 -18.91
CA SER A 31 12.37 18.06 -19.04
C SER A 31 12.30 17.00 -20.13
N GLY A 32 11.10 16.75 -20.71
CA GLY A 32 10.88 15.63 -21.62
C GLY A 32 11.00 14.25 -20.96
N ALA A 33 11.03 14.19 -19.63
CA ALA A 33 11.14 12.93 -18.89
C ALA A 33 9.80 12.20 -18.83
N VAL A 34 9.83 10.87 -18.66
CA VAL A 34 8.65 10.08 -18.35
C VAL A 34 8.16 10.42 -16.95
N LEU A 35 6.86 10.66 -16.77
CA LEU A 35 6.21 10.80 -15.48
C LEU A 35 5.65 9.44 -15.04
N VAL A 36 6.22 8.87 -13.98
CA VAL A 36 5.73 7.65 -13.34
C VAL A 36 5.16 8.02 -11.98
N THR A 37 3.86 7.76 -11.77
CA THR A 37 3.22 8.06 -10.49
C THR A 37 2.89 6.79 -9.72
N THR A 38 3.17 6.78 -8.41
CA THR A 38 2.66 5.73 -7.53
C THR A 38 1.22 6.05 -7.15
N GLY A 39 0.32 5.19 -7.61
CA GLY A 39 -1.10 5.24 -7.33
C GLY A 39 -1.53 4.28 -6.23
N ASN A 40 -2.81 4.35 -5.92
CA ASN A 40 -3.52 3.39 -5.08
C ASN A 40 -4.84 2.98 -5.76
N LEU A 41 -5.64 2.18 -5.07
CA LEU A 41 -6.86 1.60 -5.62
C LEU A 41 -8.13 2.39 -5.25
N TYR A 42 -7.99 3.52 -4.53
CA TYR A 42 -9.14 4.29 -4.04
C TYR A 42 -10.00 4.87 -5.16
N GLY A 43 -9.39 5.16 -6.32
CA GLY A 43 -10.09 5.71 -7.47
C GLY A 43 -11.17 4.79 -8.04
N TYR A 44 -11.05 3.47 -7.86
CA TYR A 44 -12.07 2.53 -8.29
C TYR A 44 -13.36 2.63 -7.45
N GLY A 45 -13.22 2.96 -6.16
CA GLY A 45 -14.31 2.87 -5.20
C GLY A 45 -14.65 1.42 -4.83
N PRO A 46 -15.75 1.19 -4.10
CA PRO A 46 -16.20 -0.14 -3.75
C PRO A 46 -16.61 -0.96 -4.98
N VAL A 47 -15.93 -2.08 -5.22
CA VAL A 47 -16.23 -3.03 -6.30
C VAL A 47 -16.30 -4.44 -5.75
N ASP A 48 -17.06 -5.31 -6.41
CA ASP A 48 -17.27 -6.72 -6.01
C ASP A 48 -16.52 -7.72 -6.92
N VAL A 49 -15.70 -7.20 -7.83
CA VAL A 49 -14.87 -7.97 -8.75
C VAL A 49 -13.38 -7.68 -8.49
N PRO A 50 -12.44 -8.54 -8.92
CA PRO A 50 -11.03 -8.19 -8.92
C PRO A 50 -10.78 -6.89 -9.70
N MET A 51 -10.05 -5.95 -9.09
CA MET A 51 -9.71 -4.70 -9.74
C MET A 51 -8.68 -4.95 -10.84
N THR A 52 -9.01 -4.57 -12.06
CA THR A 52 -8.09 -4.49 -13.20
C THR A 52 -7.71 -3.05 -13.50
N PRO A 53 -6.57 -2.78 -14.17
CA PRO A 53 -6.18 -1.41 -14.51
C PRO A 53 -7.22 -0.65 -15.36
N ASP A 54 -8.03 -1.39 -16.14
CA ASP A 54 -9.01 -0.84 -17.08
C ASP A 54 -10.40 -0.61 -16.44
N LEU A 55 -10.60 -1.00 -15.17
CA LEU A 55 -11.85 -0.69 -14.48
C LEU A 55 -12.07 0.82 -14.38
N PRO A 56 -13.32 1.29 -14.55
CA PRO A 56 -13.65 2.71 -14.38
C PRO A 56 -13.27 3.24 -13.00
N LEU A 57 -12.74 4.46 -12.98
CA LEU A 57 -12.47 5.19 -11.73
C LEU A 57 -13.78 5.81 -11.23
N ALA A 58 -14.60 5.02 -10.57
CA ALA A 58 -15.98 5.34 -10.17
C ALA A 58 -16.13 5.73 -8.70
N ALA A 59 -15.04 6.06 -8.01
CA ALA A 59 -15.09 6.44 -6.60
C ALA A 59 -16.01 7.64 -6.37
N THR A 60 -16.92 7.51 -5.42
CA THR A 60 -17.80 8.57 -4.95
C THR A 60 -17.21 9.34 -3.78
N GLY A 61 -16.28 8.74 -3.06
CA GLY A 61 -15.55 9.36 -1.96
C GLY A 61 -14.55 10.40 -2.44
N HIS A 62 -14.24 11.33 -1.57
CA HIS A 62 -13.37 12.47 -1.81
C HIS A 62 -11.93 12.07 -2.15
N LYS A 63 -11.33 11.15 -1.38
CA LYS A 63 -9.96 10.67 -1.61
C LYS A 63 -9.83 9.90 -2.92
N GLY A 64 -10.82 9.05 -3.21
CA GLY A 64 -10.85 8.31 -4.47
C GLY A 64 -10.97 9.22 -5.69
N ARG A 65 -11.87 10.23 -5.64
CA ARG A 65 -12.02 11.22 -6.72
C ARG A 65 -10.74 12.05 -6.90
N LEU A 66 -10.07 12.42 -5.81
CA LEU A 66 -8.81 13.16 -5.88
C LEU A 66 -7.74 12.35 -6.61
N ARG A 67 -7.56 11.08 -6.23
CA ARG A 67 -6.58 10.20 -6.88
C ARG A 67 -6.94 9.92 -8.33
N ALA A 68 -8.21 9.75 -8.65
CA ALA A 68 -8.70 9.59 -10.01
C ALA A 68 -8.38 10.82 -10.88
N ARG A 69 -8.66 12.04 -10.39
CA ARG A 69 -8.34 13.29 -11.11
C ARG A 69 -6.85 13.42 -11.41
N MET A 70 -6.00 13.15 -10.44
CA MET A 70 -4.52 13.23 -10.63
C MET A 70 -4.05 12.34 -11.78
N TRP A 71 -4.57 11.13 -11.87
CA TRP A 71 -4.26 10.25 -12.98
C TRP A 71 -4.87 10.75 -14.31
N GLN A 72 -6.13 11.17 -14.30
CA GLN A 72 -6.81 11.70 -15.48
C GLN A 72 -6.09 12.91 -16.06
N ASP A 73 -5.61 13.83 -15.22
CA ASP A 73 -4.82 15.00 -15.64
C ASP A 73 -3.49 14.59 -16.30
N ALA A 74 -2.79 13.60 -15.72
CA ALA A 74 -1.55 13.08 -16.30
C ALA A 74 -1.80 12.32 -17.62
N LEU A 75 -2.87 11.55 -17.70
CA LEU A 75 -3.30 10.85 -18.92
C LEU A 75 -3.69 11.82 -20.03
N ALA A 76 -4.48 12.82 -19.73
CA ALA A 76 -4.84 13.85 -20.70
C ALA A 76 -3.64 14.63 -21.24
N ALA A 77 -2.64 14.87 -20.39
CA ALA A 77 -1.37 15.47 -20.84
C ALA A 77 -0.57 14.52 -21.74
N HIS A 78 -0.61 13.22 -21.46
CA HIS A 78 0.01 12.19 -22.30
C HIS A 78 -0.68 12.10 -23.68
N GLU A 79 -2.00 12.01 -23.71
CA GLU A 79 -2.82 11.97 -24.95
C GLU A 79 -2.63 13.22 -25.81
N ALA A 80 -2.41 14.37 -25.18
CA ALA A 80 -2.07 15.61 -25.87
C ALA A 80 -0.60 15.69 -26.34
N GLY A 81 0.20 14.64 -26.12
CA GLY A 81 1.60 14.60 -26.53
C GLY A 81 2.56 15.48 -25.72
N ARG A 82 2.11 16.04 -24.57
CA ARG A 82 2.93 16.95 -23.76
C ARG A 82 3.89 16.22 -22.85
N VAL A 83 3.56 14.99 -22.43
CA VAL A 83 4.37 14.17 -21.53
C VAL A 83 4.16 12.69 -21.84
N ARG A 84 5.13 11.86 -21.49
CA ARG A 84 4.94 10.41 -21.40
C ARG A 84 4.60 10.07 -19.95
N ALA A 85 3.39 9.59 -19.69
CA ALA A 85 2.91 9.33 -18.33
C ALA A 85 2.44 7.90 -18.15
N THR A 86 2.67 7.35 -16.97
CA THR A 86 2.15 6.04 -16.53
C THR A 86 1.89 6.05 -15.02
N GLU A 87 0.98 5.21 -14.55
CA GLU A 87 0.66 5.08 -13.13
C GLU A 87 0.82 3.61 -12.68
N VAL A 88 1.49 3.41 -11.55
CA VAL A 88 1.58 2.10 -10.88
C VAL A 88 0.69 2.13 -9.66
N ARG A 89 -0.38 1.33 -9.67
CA ARG A 89 -1.34 1.22 -8.56
C ARG A 89 -1.01 0.03 -7.69
N ALA A 90 -0.84 0.31 -6.41
CA ALA A 90 -0.54 -0.67 -5.39
C ALA A 90 -1.71 -0.82 -4.40
N ALA A 91 -1.88 -2.03 -3.86
CA ALA A 91 -2.71 -2.31 -2.70
C ALA A 91 -2.02 -1.85 -1.41
N ASP A 92 -2.53 -2.25 -0.24
CA ASP A 92 -1.89 -1.93 1.03
C ASP A 92 -0.46 -2.47 1.12
N TYR A 93 0.44 -1.64 1.61
CA TYR A 93 1.85 -1.97 1.64
C TYR A 93 2.21 -2.96 2.75
N ILE A 94 3.05 -3.94 2.38
CA ILE A 94 3.74 -4.83 3.29
C ILE A 94 5.25 -4.80 2.97
N GLY A 95 6.09 -4.97 3.99
CA GLY A 95 7.54 -4.99 3.80
C GLY A 95 8.30 -4.39 4.98
N PRO A 96 9.61 -4.62 5.08
CA PRO A 96 10.42 -4.25 6.24
C PRO A 96 10.46 -2.74 6.53
N THR A 97 10.33 -1.91 5.51
CA THR A 97 10.44 -0.45 5.58
C THR A 97 9.12 0.27 5.85
N VAL A 98 7.98 -0.43 5.81
CA VAL A 98 6.66 0.18 6.06
C VAL A 98 6.55 0.63 7.52
N MET A 99 6.29 1.92 7.71
CA MET A 99 6.19 2.55 9.03
C MET A 99 4.76 2.47 9.58
N ALA A 100 4.61 2.46 10.91
CA ALA A 100 3.32 2.46 11.58
C ALA A 100 2.44 3.69 11.27
N ALA A 101 3.06 4.80 10.87
CA ALA A 101 2.34 6.00 10.43
C ALA A 101 1.70 5.83 9.04
N SER A 102 2.22 4.91 8.21
CA SER A 102 1.87 4.79 6.80
C SER A 102 0.89 3.66 6.48
N GLY A 103 0.58 2.76 7.45
CA GLY A 103 -0.28 1.61 7.16
C GLY A 103 -0.98 1.03 8.38
N LEU A 104 -2.24 0.61 8.19
CA LEU A 104 -3.03 -0.04 9.24
C LEU A 104 -2.46 -1.41 9.60
N LEU A 105 -2.04 -2.20 8.61
CA LEU A 105 -1.45 -3.52 8.84
C LEU A 105 -0.26 -3.45 9.79
N ARG A 106 0.62 -2.47 9.58
CA ARG A 106 1.79 -2.28 10.45
C ARG A 106 1.39 -2.01 11.90
N ARG A 107 0.35 -1.22 12.14
CA ARG A 107 -0.17 -0.94 13.50
C ARG A 107 -0.73 -2.20 14.16
N TYR A 108 -1.44 -3.04 13.39
CA TYR A 108 -1.96 -4.31 13.88
C TYR A 108 -0.83 -5.28 14.21
N ALA A 109 0.16 -5.38 13.33
CA ALA A 109 1.34 -6.21 13.52
C ALA A 109 2.15 -5.78 14.75
N ASP A 110 2.32 -4.49 15.00
CA ASP A 110 2.98 -3.98 16.21
C ASP A 110 2.30 -4.44 17.51
N ALA A 111 0.99 -4.58 17.52
CA ALA A 111 0.28 -5.14 18.67
C ALA A 111 0.47 -6.65 18.77
N ALA A 112 0.32 -7.37 17.67
CA ALA A 112 0.44 -8.82 17.60
C ALA A 112 1.86 -9.31 17.99
N LEU A 113 2.90 -8.71 17.42
CA LEU A 113 4.31 -9.02 17.70
C LEU A 113 4.73 -8.74 19.16
N ARG A 114 3.93 -7.95 19.90
CA ARG A 114 4.11 -7.74 21.34
C ARG A 114 3.18 -8.61 22.20
N GLY A 115 2.53 -9.62 21.63
CA GLY A 115 1.59 -10.49 22.34
C GLY A 115 0.28 -9.78 22.76
N ARG A 116 0.02 -8.57 22.26
CA ARG A 116 -1.19 -7.80 22.56
C ARG A 116 -2.30 -8.10 21.54
N THR A 117 -3.56 -7.83 21.91
CA THR A 117 -4.67 -7.95 20.99
C THR A 117 -4.57 -6.89 19.86
N ALA A 118 -4.46 -7.35 18.63
CA ALA A 118 -4.60 -6.50 17.45
C ALA A 118 -6.08 -6.13 17.26
N ARG A 119 -6.40 -4.83 17.28
CA ARG A 119 -7.76 -4.33 17.06
C ARG A 119 -7.86 -3.77 15.65
N THR A 120 -8.61 -4.45 14.77
CA THR A 120 -8.79 -4.08 13.37
C THR A 120 -10.02 -3.18 13.19
N PHE A 121 -9.94 -2.23 12.28
CA PHE A 121 -11.07 -1.34 11.96
C PHE A 121 -12.07 -1.98 10.99
N GLY A 122 -11.63 -2.94 10.17
CA GLY A 122 -12.47 -3.76 9.31
C GLY A 122 -12.54 -5.20 9.77
N ASP A 123 -13.14 -6.04 8.95
CA ASP A 123 -13.23 -7.48 9.18
C ASP A 123 -11.85 -8.13 8.94
N PRO A 124 -11.20 -8.75 9.95
CA PRO A 124 -9.88 -9.34 9.78
C PRO A 124 -9.89 -10.64 8.97
N ASP A 125 -11.05 -11.14 8.60
CA ASP A 125 -11.24 -12.45 7.97
C ASP A 125 -11.67 -12.37 6.49
N VAL A 126 -11.76 -11.16 5.92
CA VAL A 126 -11.98 -11.00 4.48
C VAL A 126 -10.66 -11.01 3.71
N PRO A 127 -10.63 -11.60 2.48
CA PRO A 127 -9.46 -11.58 1.62
C PRO A 127 -9.03 -10.15 1.27
N HIS A 128 -7.73 -9.87 1.36
CA HIS A 128 -7.16 -8.56 1.11
C HIS A 128 -5.84 -8.68 0.33
N ALA A 129 -5.68 -7.88 -0.70
CA ALA A 129 -4.45 -7.80 -1.47
C ALA A 129 -3.42 -6.93 -0.74
N PHE A 130 -2.17 -7.39 -0.77
CA PHE A 130 -1.02 -6.64 -0.24
C PHE A 130 0.05 -6.49 -1.32
N SER A 131 0.66 -5.31 -1.37
CA SER A 131 1.77 -5.03 -2.28
C SER A 131 3.08 -4.98 -1.48
N PHE A 132 3.99 -5.87 -1.81
CA PHE A 132 5.34 -5.87 -1.21
C PHE A 132 6.16 -4.71 -1.77
N VAL A 133 6.71 -3.86 -0.91
CA VAL A 133 7.39 -2.62 -1.33
C VAL A 133 8.50 -2.85 -2.38
N PRO A 134 9.35 -3.90 -2.29
CA PRO A 134 10.28 -4.21 -3.36
C PRO A 134 9.62 -4.54 -4.71
N ASP A 135 8.44 -5.18 -4.72
CA ASP A 135 7.71 -5.46 -5.96
C ASP A 135 7.14 -4.18 -6.57
N VAL A 136 6.69 -3.25 -5.72
CA VAL A 136 6.30 -1.90 -6.17
C VAL A 136 7.48 -1.21 -6.85
N ALA A 137 8.66 -1.26 -6.24
CA ALA A 137 9.86 -0.64 -6.80
C ALA A 137 10.27 -1.26 -8.15
N ARG A 138 10.22 -2.60 -8.25
CA ARG A 138 10.49 -3.29 -9.53
C ARG A 138 9.49 -2.91 -10.61
N THR A 139 8.22 -2.81 -10.27
CA THR A 139 7.18 -2.42 -11.22
C THR A 139 7.39 -0.98 -11.69
N LEU A 140 7.68 -0.05 -10.77
CA LEU A 140 7.96 1.35 -11.11
C LEU A 140 9.18 1.49 -12.03
N ALA A 141 10.24 0.72 -11.77
CA ALA A 141 11.44 0.72 -12.64
C ALA A 141 11.11 0.22 -14.04
N ALA A 142 10.41 -0.92 -14.15
CA ALA A 142 10.04 -1.50 -15.44
C ALA A 142 9.18 -0.56 -16.29
N VAL A 143 8.13 0.05 -15.70
CA VAL A 143 7.24 0.95 -16.45
C VAL A 143 7.90 2.30 -16.79
N ALA A 144 8.96 2.68 -16.09
CA ALA A 144 9.69 3.91 -16.38
C ALA A 144 10.51 3.80 -17.67
N GLU A 145 11.01 2.61 -17.98
CA GLU A 145 11.95 2.34 -19.07
C GLU A 145 11.28 1.77 -20.32
N ASP A 146 10.07 1.23 -20.20
CA ASP A 146 9.37 0.54 -21.28
C ASP A 146 8.23 1.40 -21.85
N GLU A 147 8.34 1.76 -23.12
CA GLU A 147 7.33 2.60 -23.80
C GLU A 147 5.96 1.95 -23.89
N ARG A 148 5.85 0.61 -23.82
CA ARG A 148 4.58 -0.11 -23.76
C ARG A 148 3.77 0.21 -22.50
N ALA A 149 4.43 0.77 -21.49
CA ALA A 149 3.80 1.14 -20.23
C ALA A 149 3.09 2.51 -20.29
N TRP A 150 3.45 3.36 -21.22
CA TRP A 150 2.99 4.75 -21.21
C TRP A 150 1.55 4.90 -21.69
N GLY A 151 0.85 5.88 -21.17
CA GLY A 151 -0.56 6.13 -21.48
C GLY A 151 -1.54 5.23 -20.76
N ARG A 152 -1.11 4.43 -19.76
CA ARG A 152 -2.01 3.55 -19.00
C ARG A 152 -1.54 3.32 -17.57
N ALA A 153 -2.46 2.76 -16.77
CA ALA A 153 -2.14 2.34 -15.42
C ALA A 153 -1.73 0.84 -15.39
N TRP A 154 -0.95 0.49 -14.38
CA TRP A 154 -0.48 -0.87 -14.12
C TRP A 154 -0.68 -1.24 -12.67
N HIS A 155 -1.05 -2.48 -12.41
CA HIS A 155 -1.15 -3.01 -11.05
C HIS A 155 0.14 -3.72 -10.64
N VAL A 156 0.54 -3.54 -9.38
CA VAL A 156 1.69 -4.25 -8.83
C VAL A 156 1.36 -5.72 -8.65
N PRO A 157 2.13 -6.67 -9.22
CA PRO A 157 1.96 -8.08 -8.92
C PRO A 157 2.12 -8.35 -7.42
N GLY A 158 1.12 -8.98 -6.82
CA GLY A 158 1.09 -9.34 -5.41
C GLY A 158 0.94 -10.86 -5.22
N ALA A 159 1.41 -11.36 -4.08
CA ALA A 159 1.10 -12.72 -3.67
C ALA A 159 -0.43 -12.90 -3.56
N PRO A 160 -0.97 -14.14 -3.61
CA PRO A 160 -2.40 -14.37 -3.45
C PRO A 160 -2.96 -13.70 -2.20
N GLU A 161 -4.20 -13.19 -2.31
CA GLU A 161 -4.87 -12.48 -1.22
C GLU A 161 -4.87 -13.29 0.07
N ARG A 162 -4.74 -12.60 1.19
CA ARG A 162 -4.77 -13.15 2.53
C ARG A 162 -5.63 -12.30 3.45
N THR A 163 -6.20 -12.91 4.44
CA THR A 163 -6.88 -12.17 5.50
C THR A 163 -5.86 -11.47 6.40
N VAL A 164 -6.23 -10.38 7.03
CA VAL A 164 -5.38 -9.70 8.01
C VAL A 164 -4.98 -10.66 9.14
N ARG A 165 -5.87 -11.56 9.53
CA ARG A 165 -5.58 -12.58 10.56
C ARG A 165 -4.47 -13.54 10.13
N GLU A 166 -4.53 -14.06 8.90
CA GLU A 166 -3.47 -14.93 8.35
C GLU A 166 -2.13 -14.20 8.31
N VAL A 167 -2.12 -12.97 7.77
CA VAL A 167 -0.88 -12.16 7.71
C VAL A 167 -0.26 -11.96 9.09
N LEU A 168 -1.09 -11.61 10.10
CA LEU A 168 -0.58 -11.42 11.46
C LEU A 168 -0.08 -12.73 12.09
N THR A 169 -0.72 -13.85 11.78
CA THR A 169 -0.28 -15.18 12.23
C THR A 169 1.07 -15.53 11.61
N ASP A 170 1.21 -15.37 10.30
CA ASP A 170 2.45 -15.65 9.58
C ASP A 170 3.60 -14.78 10.08
N LEU A 171 3.35 -13.48 10.33
CA LEU A 171 4.36 -12.55 10.85
C LEU A 171 4.82 -12.90 12.28
N VAL A 172 3.90 -13.27 13.15
CA VAL A 172 4.25 -13.70 14.53
C VAL A 172 5.06 -14.98 14.48
N THR A 173 4.64 -15.98 13.70
CA THR A 173 5.35 -17.24 13.53
C THR A 173 6.78 -17.03 13.00
N ALA A 174 6.93 -16.17 11.98
CA ALA A 174 8.25 -15.86 11.41
C ALA A 174 9.14 -15.09 12.39
N ALA A 175 8.60 -14.16 13.16
CA ALA A 175 9.35 -13.40 14.15
C ALA A 175 9.85 -14.29 15.29
N ASP A 176 9.05 -15.27 15.73
CA ASP A 176 9.45 -16.23 16.75
C ASP A 176 10.54 -17.18 16.25
N ALA A 177 10.43 -17.65 15.01
CA ALA A 177 11.47 -18.49 14.41
C ALA A 177 12.84 -17.79 14.36
N VAL A 178 12.87 -16.47 14.18
CA VAL A 178 14.10 -15.66 14.23
C VAL A 178 14.60 -15.46 15.67
N SER A 179 13.69 -15.40 16.64
CA SER A 179 14.01 -15.11 18.05
C SER A 179 14.37 -16.37 18.85
N ALA A 180 13.94 -17.54 18.38
CA ALA A 180 14.15 -18.80 19.06
C ALA A 180 15.60 -19.29 18.88
N ALA A 181 16.42 -19.10 19.91
CA ALA A 181 17.75 -19.68 20.00
C ALA A 181 17.75 -21.21 20.35
N GLY A 182 16.62 -21.90 20.16
CA GLY A 182 16.46 -23.33 20.48
C GLY A 182 15.05 -23.84 20.11
N PRO A 183 14.80 -25.17 20.18
CA PRO A 183 13.50 -25.75 19.91
C PRO A 183 12.51 -25.36 21.03
N GLY A 184 11.92 -24.18 20.87
CA GLY A 184 10.90 -23.63 21.76
C GLY A 184 9.48 -23.94 21.26
N THR A 185 8.52 -23.87 22.17
CA THR A 185 7.08 -23.94 21.83
C THR A 185 6.73 -22.84 20.85
N ALA A 186 6.02 -23.19 19.77
CA ALA A 186 5.50 -22.20 18.82
C ALA A 186 4.70 -21.12 19.55
N ALA A 187 4.90 -19.86 19.16
CA ALA A 187 4.13 -18.77 19.75
C ALA A 187 2.62 -19.00 19.59
N PRO A 188 1.84 -18.62 20.59
CA PRO A 188 0.39 -18.69 20.46
C PRO A 188 -0.10 -17.78 19.34
N ALA A 189 -1.11 -18.22 18.61
CA ALA A 189 -1.72 -17.43 17.56
C ALA A 189 -2.13 -16.03 18.06
N PRO A 190 -1.91 -14.98 17.26
CA PRO A 190 -2.22 -13.62 17.68
C PRO A 190 -3.70 -13.42 17.92
N ARG A 191 -4.03 -12.69 18.98
CA ARG A 191 -5.42 -12.31 19.27
C ARG A 191 -5.80 -11.15 18.36
N VAL A 192 -6.68 -11.40 17.39
CA VAL A 192 -7.20 -10.38 16.46
C VAL A 192 -8.69 -10.18 16.72
N ARG A 193 -9.09 -8.92 16.94
CA ARG A 193 -10.49 -8.56 17.21
C ARG A 193 -10.90 -7.34 16.39
N ARG A 194 -12.04 -7.43 15.71
CA ARG A 194 -12.67 -6.30 15.06
C ARG A 194 -13.17 -5.28 16.09
N VAL A 195 -12.93 -4.01 15.85
CA VAL A 195 -13.57 -2.91 16.60
C VAL A 195 -15.00 -2.78 16.07
N PRO A 196 -16.03 -2.82 16.96
CA PRO A 196 -17.41 -2.68 16.53
C PRO A 196 -17.67 -1.36 15.80
N ARG A 197 -18.41 -1.40 14.70
CA ARG A 197 -18.74 -0.21 13.89
C ARG A 197 -19.34 0.95 14.71
N PRO A 198 -20.26 0.73 15.66
CA PRO A 198 -20.77 1.83 16.49
C PRO A 198 -19.69 2.55 17.29
N LEU A 199 -18.67 1.83 17.78
CA LEU A 199 -17.55 2.43 18.49
C LEU A 199 -16.64 3.25 17.56
N LEU A 200 -16.40 2.77 16.33
CA LEU A 200 -15.68 3.54 15.31
C LEU A 200 -16.44 4.82 14.94
N ALA A 201 -17.75 4.73 14.72
CA ALA A 201 -18.60 5.87 14.41
C ALA A 201 -18.64 6.91 15.56
N ALA A 202 -18.72 6.44 16.80
CA ALA A 202 -18.64 7.33 17.97
C ALA A 202 -17.27 7.99 18.06
N GLY A 203 -16.19 7.23 17.87
CA GLY A 203 -14.82 7.74 17.86
C GLY A 203 -14.57 8.77 16.75
N ALA A 204 -15.15 8.58 15.57
CA ALA A 204 -15.03 9.49 14.43
C ALA A 204 -15.62 10.89 14.69
N ARG A 205 -16.51 11.04 15.69
CA ARG A 205 -17.03 12.35 16.09
C ARG A 205 -15.98 13.22 16.81
N VAL A 206 -15.03 12.60 17.48
CA VAL A 206 -14.03 13.30 18.34
C VAL A 206 -12.59 13.10 17.85
N VAL A 207 -12.34 12.09 17.04
CA VAL A 207 -11.00 11.76 16.54
C VAL A 207 -10.96 11.95 15.01
N PRO A 208 -10.37 13.04 14.50
CA PRO A 208 -10.38 13.37 13.08
C PRO A 208 -9.88 12.24 12.18
N VAL A 209 -8.81 11.53 12.58
CA VAL A 209 -8.24 10.44 11.77
C VAL A 209 -9.23 9.29 11.56
N LEU A 210 -10.13 9.00 12.49
CA LEU A 210 -11.16 7.96 12.32
C LEU A 210 -12.23 8.39 11.32
N ARG A 211 -12.55 9.68 11.27
CA ARG A 211 -13.47 10.24 10.26
C ARG A 211 -12.88 10.10 8.86
N GLU A 212 -11.60 10.39 8.73
CA GLU A 212 -10.89 10.28 7.46
C GLU A 212 -10.74 8.83 6.99
N LEU A 213 -10.65 7.88 7.90
CA LEU A 213 -10.57 6.46 7.57
C LEU A 213 -11.91 5.89 7.11
N ASP A 214 -13.05 6.41 7.59
CA ASP A 214 -14.38 5.84 7.29
C ASP A 214 -14.64 5.76 5.78
N GLU A 215 -14.20 6.75 5.02
CA GLU A 215 -14.32 6.79 3.56
C GLU A 215 -13.61 5.61 2.85
N VAL A 216 -12.54 5.08 3.43
CA VAL A 216 -11.71 4.03 2.82
C VAL A 216 -11.86 2.68 3.52
N LEU A 217 -12.70 2.59 4.56
CA LEU A 217 -12.89 1.34 5.32
C LEU A 217 -13.57 0.23 4.52
N TRP A 218 -14.26 0.56 3.43
CA TRP A 218 -14.90 -0.42 2.56
C TRP A 218 -13.92 -1.51 2.07
N GLN A 219 -12.65 -1.16 1.87
CA GLN A 219 -11.61 -2.10 1.44
C GLN A 219 -11.30 -3.20 2.48
N PHE A 220 -11.66 -2.98 3.75
CA PHE A 220 -11.44 -3.93 4.84
C PHE A 220 -12.71 -4.67 5.28
N ASP A 221 -13.85 -4.39 4.66
CA ASP A 221 -15.13 -5.03 5.00
C ASP A 221 -15.66 -5.95 3.90
N ARG A 222 -14.96 -6.02 2.78
CA ARG A 222 -15.27 -6.87 1.62
C ARG A 222 -14.00 -7.39 0.99
N PRO A 223 -14.05 -8.43 0.15
CA PRO A 223 -12.88 -8.89 -0.59
C PRO A 223 -12.25 -7.75 -1.38
N PHE A 224 -10.98 -7.49 -1.11
CA PHE A 224 -10.18 -6.45 -1.78
C PHE A 224 -9.14 -7.12 -2.65
N ARG A 225 -9.48 -7.34 -3.91
CA ARG A 225 -8.73 -8.17 -4.87
C ARG A 225 -8.11 -7.32 -5.95
N LEU A 226 -6.88 -7.65 -6.32
CA LEU A 226 -6.09 -6.95 -7.33
C LEU A 226 -5.69 -7.94 -8.43
N ASP A 227 -6.03 -7.63 -9.67
CA ASP A 227 -5.54 -8.36 -10.84
C ASP A 227 -4.36 -7.59 -11.47
N ALA A 228 -3.18 -8.20 -11.47
CA ALA A 228 -1.96 -7.69 -12.08
C ALA A 228 -1.51 -8.52 -13.27
N SER A 229 -2.37 -9.38 -13.84
CA SER A 229 -2.06 -10.27 -14.95
C SER A 229 -1.49 -9.53 -16.16
N ALA A 230 -2.01 -8.33 -16.47
CA ALA A 230 -1.51 -7.48 -17.53
C ALA A 230 -0.04 -7.05 -17.31
N THR A 231 0.33 -6.71 -16.07
CA THR A 231 1.71 -6.36 -15.70
C THR A 231 2.64 -7.55 -15.85
N THR A 232 2.21 -8.71 -15.36
CA THR A 232 2.96 -9.97 -15.50
C THR A 232 3.15 -10.35 -16.97
N ALA A 233 2.10 -10.30 -17.77
CA ALA A 233 2.16 -10.65 -19.19
C ALA A 233 3.05 -9.69 -20.01
N THR A 234 3.05 -8.39 -19.67
CA THR A 234 3.78 -7.37 -20.44
C THR A 234 5.25 -7.30 -20.07
N PHE A 235 5.59 -7.39 -18.78
CA PHE A 235 6.95 -7.13 -18.27
C PHE A 235 7.62 -8.38 -17.68
N GLY A 236 6.94 -9.53 -17.62
CA GLY A 236 7.48 -10.74 -16.99
C GLY A 236 7.66 -10.61 -15.47
N LEU A 237 7.03 -9.61 -14.85
CA LEU A 237 7.13 -9.38 -13.42
C LEU A 237 6.21 -10.35 -12.66
N HIS A 238 6.79 -11.06 -11.70
CA HIS A 238 6.08 -11.95 -10.79
C HIS A 238 6.18 -11.44 -9.36
N PRO A 239 5.17 -11.71 -8.52
CA PRO A 239 5.23 -11.34 -7.12
C PRO A 239 6.35 -12.10 -6.39
N THR A 240 6.94 -11.46 -5.40
CA THR A 240 7.82 -12.16 -4.45
C THR A 240 7.01 -13.25 -3.73
N PRO A 241 7.56 -14.48 -3.60
CA PRO A 241 6.90 -15.56 -2.89
C PRO A 241 6.52 -15.16 -1.46
N TRP A 242 5.30 -15.53 -1.04
CA TRP A 242 4.77 -15.10 0.25
C TRP A 242 5.67 -15.42 1.45
N PRO A 243 6.32 -16.59 1.56
CA PRO A 243 7.24 -16.86 2.66
C PRO A 243 8.41 -15.85 2.75
N GLU A 244 8.92 -15.38 1.60
CA GLU A 244 9.98 -14.38 1.55
C GLU A 244 9.46 -13.00 1.98
N VAL A 245 8.25 -12.62 1.54
CA VAL A 245 7.57 -11.39 1.98
C VAL A 245 7.42 -11.37 3.49
N VAL A 246 6.94 -12.48 4.07
CA VAL A 246 6.75 -12.63 5.52
C VAL A 246 8.08 -12.55 6.26
N ALA A 247 9.10 -13.30 5.83
CA ALA A 247 10.41 -13.32 6.47
C ALA A 247 11.06 -11.93 6.47
N ALA A 248 11.08 -11.23 5.33
CA ALA A 248 11.63 -9.90 5.21
C ALA A 248 10.86 -8.88 6.07
N THR A 249 9.54 -8.97 6.08
CA THR A 249 8.67 -8.07 6.84
C THR A 249 8.85 -8.29 8.35
N ALA A 250 8.83 -9.53 8.82
CA ALA A 250 9.01 -9.87 10.22
C ALA A 250 10.38 -9.41 10.73
N ALA A 251 11.44 -9.59 9.94
CA ALA A 251 12.78 -9.10 10.28
C ALA A 251 12.80 -7.58 10.50
N GLY A 252 12.16 -6.80 9.61
CA GLY A 252 12.10 -5.33 9.74
C GLY A 252 11.13 -4.82 10.80
N TRP A 253 10.12 -5.62 11.17
CA TRP A 253 9.07 -5.22 12.11
C TRP A 253 9.27 -5.74 13.52
N SER A 254 10.17 -6.69 13.71
CA SER A 254 10.46 -7.28 15.03
C SER A 254 10.91 -6.22 16.04
N PRO A 255 10.49 -6.29 17.31
CA PRO A 255 10.96 -5.36 18.34
C PRO A 255 12.49 -5.36 18.52
N ALA A 256 13.15 -6.49 18.27
CA ALA A 256 14.60 -6.62 18.34
C ALA A 256 15.34 -5.78 17.27
N ALA A 257 14.73 -5.59 16.08
CA ALA A 257 15.30 -4.75 15.02
C ALA A 257 15.30 -3.25 15.35
N ARG A 258 14.59 -2.83 16.38
CA ARG A 258 14.47 -1.42 16.82
C ARG A 258 15.48 -1.01 17.89
N SER A 259 16.43 -1.88 18.28
CA SER A 259 17.50 -1.49 19.20
C SER A 259 18.38 -0.40 18.59
N PRO A 260 18.77 0.65 19.35
CA PRO A 260 19.49 1.83 18.84
C PRO A 260 20.85 1.55 18.18
N ARG A 261 21.34 0.32 18.26
CA ARG A 261 22.61 -0.10 17.64
C ARG A 261 22.60 -0.11 16.11
N ALA A 262 21.42 -0.20 15.46
CA ALA A 262 21.29 -0.22 13.99
C ALA A 262 21.24 1.18 13.34
N ALA A 263 21.13 2.25 14.12
CA ALA A 263 20.92 3.61 13.63
C ALA A 263 22.20 4.46 13.50
N ARG A 264 23.39 3.86 13.59
CA ARG A 264 24.65 4.57 13.24
C ARG A 264 25.03 4.31 11.80
N ALA A 265 24.33 4.94 10.85
CA ALA A 265 24.91 5.23 9.55
C ALA A 265 26.02 6.29 9.73
N PRO A 266 27.19 6.17 9.08
CA PRO A 266 28.23 7.17 9.19
C PRO A 266 27.74 8.50 8.62
N ARG A 267 27.88 9.57 9.40
CA ARG A 267 27.76 10.94 8.88
C ARG A 267 28.90 11.11 7.87
N LEU A 268 28.57 11.23 6.61
CA LEU A 268 29.52 11.74 5.62
C LEU A 268 29.83 13.19 6.00
N ALA A 269 31.09 13.45 6.24
CA ALA A 269 31.64 14.77 6.47
C ALA A 269 31.65 15.57 5.15
#